data_ca772e7ba58f720f8d96fa6da7cec68b
#
_entry.id   ca772e7ba58f720f8d96fa6da7cec68b
#
_cell.length_a   1.000
_cell.length_b   1.000
_cell.length_c   1.000
_cell.angle_alpha   90.00
_cell.angle_beta   90.00
_cell.angle_gamma   90.00
#
_symmetry.space_group_name_H-M   'P 1'
#
loop_
_entity.id
_entity.type
_entity.pdbx_description
1 polymer ?
#
loop_
_entity_poly.entity_id
_entity_poly.type
_entity_poly.pdbx_seq_one_letter_code
_entity_poly.pdbx_strand_id
1 'polypeptide(L)'
;MGAPARMRLLDAVAAASHPLSVSEAAEAIGVDQPRASRLIQQAVDLGLARREPDPADARRARVALTDAGEALVRSVRGERRDAVRAALEGFSDQERSELARLLAKLADAWPTR
;
A
#
# COMPACT_ATOMS: atom_id res chain seq x y z
N MET A 1 -12.10 1.55 -10.15
CA MET A 1 -10.90 0.89 -10.65
C MET A 1 -9.83 0.89 -9.59
N GLY A 2 -9.06 -0.18 -9.50
CA GLY A 2 -8.00 -0.31 -8.52
C GLY A 2 -6.81 0.58 -8.83
N ALA A 3 -5.97 0.81 -7.83
CA ALA A 3 -4.73 1.53 -7.99
C ALA A 3 -3.77 0.76 -8.92
N PRO A 4 -2.90 1.44 -9.65
CA PRO A 4 -1.85 0.77 -10.41
C PRO A 4 -1.01 -0.15 -9.53
N ALA A 5 -0.53 -1.24 -10.10
CA ALA A 5 0.23 -2.25 -9.34
C ALA A 5 1.45 -1.65 -8.62
N ARG A 6 2.13 -0.69 -9.24
CA ARG A 6 3.26 -0.01 -8.60
C ARG A 6 2.82 0.72 -7.33
N MET A 7 1.69 1.41 -7.38
CA MET A 7 1.19 2.14 -6.22
C MET A 7 0.77 1.19 -5.11
N ARG A 8 0.16 0.05 -5.47
CA ARG A 8 -0.18 -0.99 -4.49
C ARG A 8 1.06 -1.54 -3.80
N LEU A 9 2.16 -1.70 -4.57
CA LEU A 9 3.44 -2.11 -3.99
C LEU A 9 3.93 -1.09 -2.97
N LEU A 10 3.96 0.19 -3.34
CA LEU A 10 4.42 1.25 -2.44
C LEU A 10 3.56 1.33 -1.18
N ASP A 11 2.24 1.21 -1.33
CA ASP A 11 1.32 1.18 -0.19
C ASP A 11 1.61 0.00 0.74
N ALA A 12 1.85 -1.19 0.18
CA ALA A 12 2.14 -2.38 0.97
C ALA A 12 3.44 -2.23 1.76
N VAL A 13 4.48 -1.69 1.11
CA VAL A 13 5.77 -1.46 1.78
C VAL A 13 5.62 -0.40 2.89
N ALA A 14 4.86 0.66 2.62
CA ALA A 14 4.60 1.71 3.60
C ALA A 14 3.84 1.20 4.82
N ALA A 15 2.90 0.29 4.62
CA ALA A 15 2.06 -0.25 5.70
C ALA A 15 2.78 -1.32 6.54
N ALA A 16 3.86 -1.90 6.02
CA ALA A 16 4.57 -2.97 6.70
C ALA A 16 5.37 -2.43 7.89
N SER A 17 5.48 -3.23 8.93
CA SER A 17 6.26 -2.88 10.12
C SER A 17 7.76 -3.07 9.94
N HIS A 18 8.17 -3.69 8.84
CA HIS A 18 9.57 -3.96 8.51
C HIS A 18 9.72 -4.00 6.98
N PRO A 19 10.93 -3.86 6.44
CA PRO A 19 11.15 -4.03 5.00
C PRO A 19 10.69 -5.41 4.52
N LEU A 20 10.10 -5.47 3.34
CA LEU A 20 9.52 -6.70 2.79
C LEU A 20 10.51 -7.43 1.89
N SER A 21 10.52 -8.75 1.98
CA SER A 21 11.17 -9.59 0.96
C SER A 21 10.36 -9.54 -0.35
N VAL A 22 10.95 -10.01 -1.45
CA VAL A 22 10.22 -10.10 -2.73
C VAL A 22 9.00 -11.00 -2.59
N SER A 23 9.12 -12.13 -1.89
CA SER A 23 7.99 -13.04 -1.65
C SER A 23 6.88 -12.39 -0.86
N GLU A 24 7.23 -11.66 0.21
CA GLU A 24 6.25 -10.94 1.02
C GLU A 24 5.54 -9.85 0.23
N ALA A 25 6.29 -9.11 -0.60
CA ALA A 25 5.71 -8.08 -1.46
C ALA A 25 4.76 -8.70 -2.49
N ALA A 26 5.16 -9.81 -3.12
CA ALA A 26 4.33 -10.51 -4.10
C ALA A 26 3.01 -10.96 -3.48
N GLU A 27 3.07 -11.54 -2.29
CA GLU A 27 1.88 -11.98 -1.57
C GLU A 27 0.99 -10.80 -1.19
N ALA A 28 1.58 -9.72 -0.70
CA ALA A 28 0.84 -8.55 -0.26
C ALA A 28 0.02 -7.90 -1.38
N ILE A 29 0.51 -7.92 -2.60
CA ILE A 29 -0.19 -7.30 -3.75
C ILE A 29 -0.83 -8.30 -4.69
N GLY A 30 -0.71 -9.61 -4.41
CA GLY A 30 -1.40 -10.64 -5.16
C GLY A 30 -0.84 -10.91 -6.55
N VAL A 31 0.48 -10.87 -6.70
CA VAL A 31 1.17 -11.16 -7.96
C VAL A 31 2.22 -12.25 -7.75
N ASP A 32 2.74 -12.81 -8.86
CA ASP A 32 3.85 -13.75 -8.76
C ASP A 32 5.18 -13.04 -8.45
N GLN A 33 6.19 -13.79 -8.06
CA GLN A 33 7.48 -13.22 -7.71
C GLN A 33 8.19 -12.51 -8.86
N PRO A 34 8.21 -13.05 -10.10
CA PRO A 34 8.81 -12.31 -11.20
C PRO A 34 8.16 -10.94 -11.44
N ARG A 35 6.84 -10.87 -11.34
CA ARG A 35 6.14 -9.59 -11.49
C ARG A 35 6.46 -8.65 -10.33
N ALA A 36 6.46 -9.13 -9.10
CA ALA A 36 6.84 -8.34 -7.94
C ALA A 36 8.25 -7.79 -8.09
N SER A 37 9.19 -8.63 -8.55
CA SER A 37 10.57 -8.22 -8.75
C SER A 37 10.69 -7.09 -9.79
N ARG A 38 9.92 -7.18 -10.89
CA ARG A 38 9.89 -6.11 -11.90
C ARG A 38 9.31 -4.82 -11.35
N LEU A 39 8.23 -4.91 -10.57
CA LEU A 39 7.61 -3.73 -9.96
C LEU A 39 8.56 -3.06 -8.96
N ILE A 40 9.27 -3.87 -8.17
CA ILE A 40 10.29 -3.36 -7.25
C ILE A 40 11.39 -2.65 -8.03
N GLN A 41 11.88 -3.26 -9.11
CA GLN A 41 12.92 -2.64 -9.92
C GLN A 41 12.46 -1.31 -10.52
N GLN A 42 11.22 -1.24 -11.00
CA GLN A 42 10.66 0.02 -11.50
C GLN A 42 10.62 1.10 -10.41
N ALA A 43 10.21 0.72 -9.21
CA ALA A 43 10.17 1.65 -8.08
C ALA A 43 11.57 2.14 -7.69
N VAL A 44 12.54 1.24 -7.71
CA VAL A 44 13.96 1.59 -7.46
C VAL A 44 14.47 2.56 -8.53
N ASP A 45 14.20 2.26 -9.79
CA ASP A 45 14.63 3.12 -10.91
C ASP A 45 14.04 4.52 -10.83
N LEU A 46 12.83 4.64 -10.28
CA LEU A 46 12.16 5.94 -10.08
C LEU A 46 12.60 6.65 -8.80
N GLY A 47 13.48 6.03 -8.00
CA GLY A 47 13.93 6.61 -6.74
C GLY A 47 12.91 6.55 -5.61
N LEU A 48 11.87 5.70 -5.74
CA LEU A 48 10.79 5.59 -4.75
C LEU A 48 11.02 4.46 -3.75
N ALA A 49 11.88 3.51 -4.08
CA ALA A 49 12.22 2.38 -3.22
C ALA A 49 13.71 2.11 -3.29
N ARG A 50 14.20 1.38 -2.31
CA ARG A 50 15.57 0.90 -2.28
C ARG A 50 15.59 -0.55 -1.84
N ARG A 51 16.63 -1.27 -2.26
CA ARG A 51 16.90 -2.60 -1.76
C ARG A 51 17.86 -2.54 -0.60
N GLU A 52 17.62 -3.38 0.40
CA GLU A 52 18.47 -3.54 1.56
C GLU A 52 18.82 -5.01 1.72
N PRO A 53 20.04 -5.36 2.22
CA PRO A 53 20.33 -6.75 2.57
C PRO A 53 19.42 -7.21 3.71
N ASP A 54 19.00 -8.47 3.66
CA ASP A 54 18.30 -9.09 4.77
C ASP A 54 19.30 -9.32 5.91
N PRO A 55 19.03 -8.87 7.15
CA PRO A 55 19.94 -9.10 8.27
C PRO A 55 20.18 -10.58 8.58
N ALA A 56 19.21 -11.45 8.28
CA ALA A 56 19.33 -12.88 8.52
C ALA A 56 20.08 -13.59 7.41
N ASP A 57 20.04 -13.10 6.17
CA ASP A 57 20.71 -13.68 5.01
C ASP A 57 21.00 -12.58 3.99
N ALA A 58 22.26 -12.15 3.94
CA ALA A 58 22.71 -11.08 3.06
C ALA A 58 22.55 -11.38 1.56
N ARG A 59 22.32 -12.65 1.19
CA ARG A 59 22.03 -13.02 -0.21
C ARG A 59 20.63 -12.67 -0.63
N ARG A 60 19.74 -12.38 0.33
CA ARG A 60 18.36 -11.95 0.07
C ARG A 60 18.28 -10.44 0.16
N ALA A 61 17.46 -9.85 -0.67
CA ALA A 61 17.17 -8.43 -0.62
C ALA A 61 15.77 -8.20 -0.05
N ARG A 62 15.63 -7.11 0.67
CA ARG A 62 14.34 -6.60 1.12
C ARG A 62 14.12 -5.24 0.48
N VAL A 63 12.87 -4.83 0.39
CA VAL A 63 12.50 -3.54 -0.19
C VAL A 63 12.00 -2.60 0.90
N ALA A 64 12.47 -1.35 0.85
CA ALA A 64 12.02 -0.27 1.72
C ALA A 64 11.75 0.96 0.85
N LEU A 65 10.95 1.88 1.35
CA LEU A 65 10.72 3.14 0.66
C LEU A 65 11.85 4.12 0.91
N THR A 66 12.16 4.92 -0.10
CA THR A 66 12.97 6.12 0.07
C THR A 66 12.10 7.24 0.65
N ASP A 67 12.70 8.35 1.06
CA ASP A 67 11.96 9.53 1.49
C ASP A 67 10.98 10.00 0.40
N ALA A 68 11.40 9.95 -0.86
CA ALA A 68 10.53 10.30 -1.99
C ALA A 68 9.36 9.34 -2.12
N GLY A 69 9.59 8.03 -1.91
CA GLY A 69 8.52 7.04 -1.93
C GLY A 69 7.51 7.26 -0.81
N GLU A 70 8.00 7.53 0.39
CA GLU A 70 7.14 7.84 1.53
C GLU A 70 6.31 9.10 1.30
N ALA A 71 6.93 10.14 0.74
CA ALA A 71 6.23 11.38 0.43
C ALA A 71 5.11 11.16 -0.60
N LEU A 72 5.38 10.34 -1.61
CA LEU A 72 4.36 10.01 -2.62
C LEU A 72 3.18 9.27 -2.00
N VAL A 73 3.45 8.27 -1.16
CA VAL A 73 2.38 7.52 -0.49
C VAL A 73 1.54 8.44 0.38
N ARG A 74 2.16 9.32 1.15
CA ARG A 74 1.43 10.29 1.98
C ARG A 74 0.55 11.22 1.14
N SER A 75 1.08 11.69 0.01
CA SER A 75 0.35 12.57 -0.90
C SER A 75 -0.89 11.89 -1.48
N VAL A 76 -0.75 10.65 -1.98
CA VAL A 76 -1.87 9.90 -2.54
C VAL A 76 -2.91 9.59 -1.47
N ARG A 77 -2.49 9.21 -0.26
CA ARG A 77 -3.42 8.96 0.85
C ARG A 77 -4.17 10.23 1.26
N GLY A 78 -3.48 11.37 1.25
CA GLY A 78 -4.09 12.67 1.53
C GLY A 78 -5.14 13.03 0.50
N GLU A 79 -4.87 12.82 -0.78
CA GLU A 79 -5.83 13.07 -1.87
C GLU A 79 -7.06 12.17 -1.72
N ARG A 80 -6.90 10.90 -1.39
CA ARG A 80 -8.02 9.98 -1.15
C ARG A 80 -8.86 10.44 0.03
N ARG A 81 -8.22 10.85 1.11
CA ARG A 81 -8.90 11.35 2.30
C ARG A 81 -9.72 12.59 1.98
N ASP A 82 -9.14 13.52 1.23
CA ASP A 82 -9.81 14.75 0.82
C ASP A 82 -10.97 14.46 -0.11
N ALA A 83 -10.83 13.51 -1.03
CA ALA A 83 -11.91 13.09 -1.91
C ALA A 83 -13.09 12.50 -1.12
N VAL A 84 -12.79 11.67 -0.13
CA VAL A 84 -13.82 11.09 0.75
C VAL A 84 -14.53 12.19 1.54
N ARG A 85 -13.77 13.12 2.11
CA ARG A 85 -14.37 14.26 2.83
C ARG A 85 -15.30 15.07 1.94
N ALA A 86 -14.85 15.37 0.72
CA ALA A 86 -15.68 16.12 -0.22
C ALA A 86 -16.96 15.36 -0.58
N ALA A 87 -16.85 14.06 -0.81
CA ALA A 87 -18.00 13.21 -1.11
C ALA A 87 -19.00 13.17 0.04
N LEU A 88 -18.52 13.27 1.28
CA LEU A 88 -19.36 13.21 2.47
C LEU A 88 -20.03 14.54 2.85
N GLU A 89 -19.69 15.64 2.17
CA GLU A 89 -20.25 16.96 2.51
C GLU A 89 -21.78 16.99 2.47
N GLY A 90 -22.39 16.25 1.55
CA GLY A 90 -23.85 16.16 1.43
C GLY A 90 -24.51 15.18 2.40
N PHE A 91 -23.75 14.50 3.23
CA PHE A 91 -24.27 13.51 4.18
C PHE A 91 -24.59 14.18 5.51
N SER A 92 -25.71 13.79 6.12
CA SER A 92 -26.01 14.19 7.49
C SER A 92 -25.10 13.46 8.48
N ASP A 93 -25.04 13.93 9.73
CA ASP A 93 -24.28 13.24 10.78
C ASP A 93 -24.80 11.82 11.00
N GLN A 94 -26.12 11.63 10.92
CA GLN A 94 -26.72 10.31 11.06
C GLN A 94 -26.30 9.39 9.91
N GLU A 95 -26.30 9.91 8.67
CA GLU A 95 -25.86 9.14 7.51
C GLU A 95 -24.38 8.77 7.58
N ARG A 96 -23.54 9.68 8.05
CA ARG A 96 -22.11 9.40 8.25
C ARG A 96 -21.89 8.30 9.28
N SER A 97 -22.63 8.34 10.38
CA SER A 97 -22.58 7.30 11.42
C SER A 97 -23.02 5.95 10.86
N GLU A 98 -24.09 5.95 10.08
CA GLU A 98 -24.60 4.73 9.45
C GLU A 98 -23.60 4.16 8.45
N LEU A 99 -22.98 5.00 7.64
CA LEU A 99 -21.94 4.57 6.70
C LEU A 99 -20.75 3.97 7.44
N ALA A 100 -20.29 4.62 8.51
CA ALA A 100 -19.18 4.10 9.31
C ALA A 100 -19.50 2.73 9.89
N ARG A 101 -20.73 2.55 10.40
CA ARG A 101 -21.19 1.27 10.94
C ARG A 101 -21.17 0.19 9.87
N LEU A 102 -21.67 0.49 8.68
CA LEU A 102 -21.73 -0.47 7.58
C LEU A 102 -20.35 -0.80 7.03
N LEU A 103 -19.46 0.18 6.95
CA LEU A 103 -18.07 -0.06 6.52
C LEU A 103 -17.33 -0.96 7.52
N ALA A 104 -17.52 -0.74 8.82
CA ALA A 104 -16.93 -1.60 9.84
C ALA A 104 -17.45 -3.04 9.71
N LYS A 105 -18.74 -3.20 9.49
CA LYS A 105 -19.34 -4.51 9.26
C LYS A 105 -18.78 -5.19 8.02
N LEU A 106 -18.62 -4.44 6.94
CA LEU A 106 -18.03 -4.96 5.71
C LEU A 106 -16.58 -5.39 5.94
N ALA A 107 -15.79 -4.58 6.63
CA ALA A 107 -14.39 -4.88 6.91
C ALA A 107 -14.25 -6.16 7.74
N ASP A 108 -15.10 -6.34 8.77
CA ASP A 108 -15.08 -7.52 9.62
C ASP A 108 -15.47 -8.78 8.86
N ALA A 109 -16.35 -8.66 7.89
CA ALA A 109 -16.82 -9.79 7.09
C ALA A 109 -15.93 -10.05 5.86
N TRP A 110 -14.97 -9.16 5.57
CA TRP A 110 -14.15 -9.28 4.38
C TRP A 110 -13.27 -10.53 4.44
N PRO A 111 -13.28 -11.37 3.40
CA PRO A 111 -12.47 -12.59 3.43
C PRO A 111 -10.98 -12.23 3.46
N THR A 112 -10.27 -12.76 4.43
CA THR A 112 -8.82 -12.63 4.52
C THR A 112 -8.19 -13.98 4.27
N ARG A 113 -6.99 -13.98 3.70
CA ARG A 113 -6.26 -15.22 3.45
C ARG A 113 -5.36 -15.56 4.63
#